data_58d2dd1055e97ec94682774f0364e770
#
_entry.id   58d2dd1055e97ec94682774f0364e770
#
_cell.length_a   1.000
_cell.length_b   1.000
_cell.length_c   1.000
_cell.angle_alpha   90.00
_cell.angle_beta   90.00
_cell.angle_gamma   90.00
#
_symmetry.space_group_name_H-M   'P 1'
#
loop_
_entity.id
_entity.type
_entity.pdbx_description
1 polymer ?
#
loop_
_entity_poly.entity_id
_entity_poly.type
_entity_poly.pdbx_seq_one_letter_code
_entity_poly.pdbx_strand_id
1 'polypeptide(L)'
;YGSPLRDNALKLALLEENKLLPEVQNQLLSTLSEEAYGQRWLSTQETNALFLAGRTLADLPGSWQAQTSLQAEPLAGDKAQTRNLDGDRLAALQVSNTGSQPLWLRLDSSGYPQSAPQPGGNVLGIERTIFDTQGQQKSLSSLRSGELVLVKLEVTAKRNVPDALVVDLLPAGLELENQNLANSSASLQENGDAVQNLLNQMQQADIQHIEFRDDRFVAAVAVNEGQPVTLVYLARAVTPGTYQVPQPQVESMYAPQWRATGAASGPLTVTP
;
A
#
# COMPACT_ATOMS: atom_id res chain seq x y z
N TYR A 1 -2.52 -21.66 12.12
CA TYR A 1 -1.43 -21.35 11.16
C TYR A 1 -1.58 -22.12 9.84
N GLY A 2 -2.80 -22.25 9.29
CA GLY A 2 -3.05 -22.83 7.97
C GLY A 2 -2.99 -21.76 6.88
N SER A 3 -2.43 -22.08 5.71
CA SER A 3 -2.48 -21.25 4.51
C SER A 3 -2.97 -22.13 3.35
N PRO A 4 -4.14 -21.85 2.77
CA PRO A 4 -4.61 -22.57 1.59
C PRO A 4 -3.61 -22.53 0.44
N LEU A 5 -2.97 -21.39 0.22
CA LEU A 5 -1.94 -21.21 -0.81
C LEU A 5 -0.77 -22.17 -0.58
N ARG A 6 -0.22 -22.22 0.65
CA ARG A 6 0.85 -23.16 1.02
C ARG A 6 0.42 -24.61 0.81
N ASP A 7 -0.76 -24.97 1.32
CA ASP A 7 -1.22 -26.34 1.32
C ASP A 7 -1.51 -26.83 -0.12
N ASN A 8 -2.06 -25.97 -0.97
CA ASN A 8 -2.28 -26.26 -2.39
C ASN A 8 -0.95 -26.37 -3.17
N ALA A 9 0.04 -25.50 -2.87
CA ALA A 9 1.37 -25.60 -3.48
C ALA A 9 2.08 -26.90 -3.11
N LEU A 10 2.01 -27.33 -1.84
CA LEU A 10 2.60 -28.61 -1.41
C LEU A 10 1.86 -29.82 -2.05
N LYS A 11 0.53 -29.75 -2.19
CA LYS A 11 -0.24 -30.78 -2.92
C LYS A 11 0.21 -30.87 -4.37
N LEU A 12 0.37 -29.74 -5.06
CA LEU A 12 0.84 -29.69 -6.44
C LEU A 12 2.22 -30.34 -6.55
N ALA A 13 3.19 -29.92 -5.72
CA ALA A 13 4.53 -30.51 -5.70
C ALA A 13 4.50 -32.05 -5.54
N LEU A 14 3.70 -32.57 -4.62
CA LEU A 14 3.56 -34.01 -4.39
C LEU A 14 2.94 -34.75 -5.57
N LEU A 15 1.88 -34.17 -6.17
CA LEU A 15 1.22 -34.77 -7.33
C LEU A 15 2.14 -34.82 -8.54
N GLU A 16 2.94 -33.80 -8.78
CA GLU A 16 3.90 -33.73 -9.87
C GLU A 16 5.08 -34.68 -9.67
N GLU A 17 5.67 -34.72 -8.49
CA GLU A 17 6.76 -35.60 -8.14
C GLU A 17 6.37 -37.06 -8.35
N ASN A 18 5.14 -37.43 -8.03
CA ASN A 18 4.61 -38.80 -8.19
C ASN A 18 3.86 -39.03 -9.50
N LYS A 19 3.75 -38.03 -10.38
CA LYS A 19 3.03 -38.07 -11.68
C LYS A 19 1.58 -38.55 -11.55
N LEU A 20 0.88 -38.04 -10.52
CA LEU A 20 -0.49 -38.41 -10.19
C LEU A 20 -1.48 -37.32 -10.61
N LEU A 21 -2.67 -37.73 -11.07
CA LEU A 21 -3.83 -36.88 -11.31
C LEU A 21 -3.52 -35.60 -12.14
N PRO A 22 -3.13 -35.70 -13.42
CA PRO A 22 -2.73 -34.53 -14.23
C PRO A 22 -3.82 -33.44 -14.32
N GLU A 23 -5.08 -33.79 -14.33
CA GLU A 23 -6.22 -32.86 -14.34
C GLU A 23 -6.25 -31.99 -13.07
N VAL A 24 -6.00 -32.62 -11.91
CA VAL A 24 -5.94 -31.91 -10.63
C VAL A 24 -4.70 -31.02 -10.55
N GLN A 25 -3.57 -31.46 -11.10
CA GLN A 25 -2.37 -30.63 -11.20
C GLN A 25 -2.63 -29.33 -11.98
N ASN A 26 -3.28 -29.42 -13.15
CA ASN A 26 -3.62 -28.26 -13.96
C ASN A 26 -4.58 -27.30 -13.23
N GLN A 27 -5.58 -27.82 -12.52
CA GLN A 27 -6.48 -27.00 -11.71
C GLN A 27 -5.75 -26.28 -10.56
N LEU A 28 -4.90 -27.02 -9.82
CA LEU A 28 -4.10 -26.44 -8.75
C LEU A 28 -3.13 -25.37 -9.27
N LEU A 29 -2.52 -25.60 -10.41
CA LEU A 29 -1.61 -24.65 -11.03
C LEU A 29 -2.31 -23.33 -11.40
N SER A 30 -3.50 -23.42 -12.01
CA SER A 30 -4.33 -22.24 -12.30
C SER A 30 -4.69 -21.49 -11.02
N THR A 31 -5.23 -22.18 -10.03
CA THR A 31 -5.61 -21.58 -8.74
C THR A 31 -4.44 -20.91 -8.03
N LEU A 32 -3.29 -21.60 -7.97
CA LEU A 32 -2.09 -21.08 -7.32
C LEU A 32 -1.52 -19.84 -8.05
N SER A 33 -1.57 -19.82 -9.38
CA SER A 33 -1.09 -18.68 -10.14
C SER A 33 -1.97 -17.43 -9.90
N GLU A 34 -3.29 -17.59 -9.84
CA GLU A 34 -4.22 -16.52 -9.53
C GLU A 34 -4.07 -16.00 -8.09
N GLU A 35 -4.00 -16.93 -7.12
CA GLU A 35 -3.84 -16.59 -5.70
C GLU A 35 -2.49 -15.91 -5.43
N ALA A 36 -1.39 -16.45 -5.95
CA ALA A 36 -0.05 -15.88 -5.76
C ALA A 36 0.10 -14.52 -6.43
N TYR A 37 -0.51 -14.33 -7.61
CA TYR A 37 -0.49 -13.05 -8.32
C TYR A 37 -1.24 -11.95 -7.59
N GLY A 38 -2.35 -12.29 -6.94
CA GLY A 38 -3.17 -11.36 -6.16
C GLY A 38 -2.55 -10.91 -4.84
N GLN A 39 -1.52 -11.61 -4.33
CA GLN A 39 -0.89 -11.31 -3.05
C GLN A 39 0.40 -10.50 -3.23
N ARG A 40 0.45 -9.33 -2.58
CA ARG A 40 1.69 -8.50 -2.55
C ARG A 40 2.76 -9.02 -1.59
N TRP A 41 2.35 -9.79 -0.61
CA TRP A 41 3.23 -10.35 0.41
C TRP A 41 2.90 -11.82 0.62
N LEU A 42 3.93 -12.64 0.60
CA LEU A 42 3.85 -14.06 0.88
C LEU A 42 4.66 -14.35 2.14
N SER A 43 4.14 -15.19 3.01
CA SER A 43 4.91 -15.68 4.15
C SER A 43 6.07 -16.55 3.67
N THR A 44 7.08 -16.71 4.50
CA THR A 44 8.23 -17.61 4.21
C THR A 44 7.77 -19.04 3.89
N GLN A 45 6.73 -19.51 4.57
CA GLN A 45 6.12 -20.82 4.36
C GLN A 45 5.45 -20.95 2.99
N GLU A 46 4.70 -19.94 2.57
CA GLU A 46 4.07 -19.89 1.24
C GLU A 46 5.09 -19.78 0.13
N THR A 47 6.06 -18.89 0.29
CA THR A 47 7.18 -18.74 -0.67
C THR A 47 7.93 -20.04 -0.86
N ASN A 48 8.24 -20.75 0.23
CA ASN A 48 8.95 -22.04 0.15
C ASN A 48 8.09 -23.11 -0.53
N ALA A 49 6.80 -23.20 -0.23
CA ALA A 49 5.90 -24.16 -0.86
C ALA A 49 5.73 -23.90 -2.36
N LEU A 50 5.57 -22.63 -2.75
CA LEU A 50 5.50 -22.22 -4.16
C LEU A 50 6.82 -22.50 -4.90
N PHE A 51 7.97 -22.30 -4.23
CA PHE A 51 9.26 -22.66 -4.81
C PHE A 51 9.38 -24.16 -5.06
N LEU A 52 8.93 -25.00 -4.12
CA LEU A 52 8.94 -26.46 -4.29
C LEU A 52 8.06 -26.88 -5.47
N ALA A 53 6.82 -26.36 -5.57
CA ALA A 53 5.95 -26.63 -6.71
C ALA A 53 6.55 -26.13 -8.03
N GLY A 54 7.08 -24.90 -8.05
CA GLY A 54 7.70 -24.33 -9.25
C GLY A 54 8.96 -25.07 -9.71
N ARG A 55 9.71 -25.66 -8.80
CA ARG A 55 10.90 -26.46 -9.14
C ARG A 55 10.55 -27.71 -9.93
N THR A 56 9.49 -28.40 -9.53
CA THR A 56 9.03 -29.62 -10.26
C THR A 56 8.53 -29.26 -11.66
N LEU A 57 7.86 -28.11 -11.82
CA LEU A 57 7.40 -27.60 -13.12
C LEU A 57 8.54 -27.15 -14.03
N ALA A 58 9.62 -26.59 -13.48
CA ALA A 58 10.75 -26.11 -14.26
C ALA A 58 11.52 -27.23 -14.97
N ASP A 59 11.42 -28.46 -14.47
CA ASP A 59 12.07 -29.64 -15.03
C ASP A 59 11.21 -30.36 -16.10
N LEU A 60 9.97 -29.85 -16.36
CA LEU A 60 9.14 -30.45 -17.39
C LEU A 60 9.72 -30.15 -18.79
N PRO A 61 9.97 -31.19 -19.62
CA PRO A 61 10.42 -31.00 -20.98
C PRO A 61 9.28 -30.38 -21.80
N GLY A 62 9.49 -29.24 -22.36
CA GLY A 62 8.50 -28.61 -23.24
C GLY A 62 9.07 -27.40 -23.96
N SER A 63 8.78 -27.31 -25.26
CA SER A 63 9.01 -26.09 -26.01
C SER A 63 7.71 -25.28 -26.06
N TRP A 64 7.79 -23.99 -25.77
CA TRP A 64 6.68 -23.07 -25.90
C TRP A 64 6.81 -22.29 -27.21
N GLN A 65 5.68 -21.86 -27.76
CA GLN A 65 5.60 -20.99 -28.93
C GLN A 65 4.57 -19.89 -28.70
N ALA A 66 4.93 -18.67 -29.07
CA ALA A 66 4.04 -17.53 -28.93
C ALA A 66 4.20 -16.55 -30.10
N GLN A 67 3.11 -15.93 -30.51
CA GLN A 67 3.10 -14.78 -31.39
C GLN A 67 2.87 -13.52 -30.56
N THR A 68 3.60 -12.44 -30.86
CA THR A 68 3.43 -11.15 -30.21
C THR A 68 3.16 -10.05 -31.22
N SER A 69 2.46 -8.99 -30.81
CA SER A 69 2.27 -7.80 -31.63
C SER A 69 3.54 -6.97 -31.84
N LEU A 70 4.60 -7.27 -31.11
CA LEU A 70 5.85 -6.49 -31.14
C LEU A 70 6.82 -6.88 -32.24
N GLN A 71 6.69 -8.07 -32.79
CA GLN A 71 7.53 -8.58 -33.87
C GLN A 71 6.76 -9.56 -34.76
N ALA A 72 7.13 -9.60 -36.03
CA ALA A 72 6.49 -10.48 -37.00
C ALA A 72 6.85 -11.95 -36.83
N GLU A 73 8.09 -12.24 -36.36
CA GLU A 73 8.55 -13.60 -36.14
C GLU A 73 8.02 -14.17 -34.82
N PRO A 74 7.54 -15.43 -34.81
CA PRO A 74 7.11 -16.07 -33.59
C PRO A 74 8.26 -16.25 -32.60
N LEU A 75 7.94 -16.18 -31.32
CA LEU A 75 8.85 -16.54 -30.24
C LEU A 75 8.72 -18.03 -29.95
N ALA A 76 9.83 -18.68 -29.73
CA ALA A 76 9.86 -20.09 -29.30
C ALA A 76 11.05 -20.34 -28.36
N GLY A 77 10.91 -21.33 -27.49
CA GLY A 77 11.99 -21.71 -26.59
C GLY A 77 11.61 -22.88 -25.69
N ASP A 78 12.62 -23.40 -25.00
CA ASP A 78 12.53 -24.42 -23.96
C ASP A 78 12.71 -23.84 -22.54
N LYS A 79 13.04 -22.56 -22.45
CA LYS A 79 13.28 -21.83 -21.20
C LYS A 79 12.50 -20.52 -21.17
N ALA A 80 12.26 -20.01 -19.96
CA ALA A 80 11.67 -18.69 -19.78
C ALA A 80 12.52 -17.62 -20.48
N GLN A 81 11.83 -16.67 -21.14
CA GLN A 81 12.45 -15.48 -21.75
C GLN A 81 11.89 -14.24 -21.10
N THR A 82 12.76 -13.28 -20.81
CA THR A 82 12.38 -11.97 -20.25
C THR A 82 12.68 -10.90 -21.29
N ARG A 83 11.76 -9.95 -21.44
CA ARG A 83 11.93 -8.77 -22.28
C ARG A 83 11.53 -7.52 -21.54
N ASN A 84 12.35 -6.47 -21.66
CA ASN A 84 12.02 -5.14 -21.16
C ASN A 84 11.35 -4.34 -22.27
N LEU A 85 10.23 -3.69 -21.97
CA LEU A 85 9.45 -2.89 -22.89
C LEU A 85 9.21 -1.51 -22.29
N ASP A 86 9.17 -0.50 -23.17
CA ASP A 86 8.69 0.82 -22.77
C ASP A 86 7.17 0.82 -22.58
N GLY A 87 6.62 1.75 -21.81
CA GLY A 87 5.21 1.78 -21.47
C GLY A 87 4.27 1.81 -22.67
N ASP A 88 4.61 2.55 -23.73
CA ASP A 88 3.81 2.63 -24.96
C ASP A 88 3.77 1.28 -25.71
N ARG A 89 4.90 0.58 -25.75
CA ARG A 89 4.97 -0.76 -26.35
C ARG A 89 4.24 -1.79 -25.51
N LEU A 90 4.25 -1.62 -24.18
CA LEU A 90 3.53 -2.48 -23.27
C LEU A 90 2.01 -2.34 -23.46
N ALA A 91 1.50 -1.12 -23.63
CA ALA A 91 0.08 -0.86 -23.86
C ALA A 91 -0.46 -1.51 -25.16
N ALA A 92 0.42 -1.69 -26.17
CA ALA A 92 0.08 -2.33 -27.45
C ALA A 92 0.40 -3.84 -27.47
N LEU A 93 0.89 -4.42 -26.36
CA LEU A 93 1.30 -5.81 -26.33
C LEU A 93 0.09 -6.75 -26.42
N GLN A 94 0.11 -7.61 -27.42
CA GLN A 94 -0.76 -8.78 -27.52
C GLN A 94 0.15 -10.02 -27.57
N VAL A 95 -0.21 -11.05 -26.83
CA VAL A 95 0.50 -12.32 -26.83
C VAL A 95 -0.50 -13.43 -27.08
N SER A 96 -0.21 -14.28 -28.06
CA SER A 96 -1.01 -15.44 -28.41
C SER A 96 -0.16 -16.71 -28.30
N ASN A 97 -0.66 -17.70 -27.58
CA ASN A 97 -0.05 -19.01 -27.56
C ASN A 97 -0.30 -19.70 -28.92
N THR A 98 0.76 -20.03 -29.63
CA THR A 98 0.71 -20.76 -30.92
C THR A 98 1.21 -22.19 -30.80
N GLY A 99 1.67 -22.58 -29.59
CA GLY A 99 2.09 -23.95 -29.28
C GLY A 99 0.95 -24.82 -28.76
N SER A 100 1.25 -26.09 -28.59
CA SER A 100 0.32 -27.08 -28.04
C SER A 100 0.36 -27.17 -26.51
N GLN A 101 1.34 -26.56 -25.87
CA GLN A 101 1.54 -26.55 -24.42
C GLN A 101 1.03 -25.24 -23.83
N PRO A 102 0.54 -25.25 -22.57
CA PRO A 102 0.18 -24.01 -21.87
C PRO A 102 1.37 -23.01 -21.84
N LEU A 103 1.06 -21.73 -22.07
CA LEU A 103 2.02 -20.64 -22.00
C LEU A 103 1.70 -19.78 -20.76
N TRP A 104 2.67 -19.57 -19.92
CA TRP A 104 2.58 -18.69 -18.76
C TRP A 104 3.25 -17.37 -19.08
N LEU A 105 2.50 -16.30 -18.93
CA LEU A 105 2.99 -14.93 -19.12
C LEU A 105 3.00 -14.20 -17.78
N ARG A 106 4.15 -13.71 -17.37
CA ARG A 106 4.27 -12.77 -16.26
C ARG A 106 4.56 -11.37 -16.80
N LEU A 107 3.80 -10.40 -16.34
CA LEU A 107 3.95 -9.00 -16.67
C LEU A 107 4.25 -8.21 -15.40
N ASP A 108 5.45 -7.62 -15.33
CA ASP A 108 5.81 -6.70 -14.25
C ASP A 108 5.91 -5.29 -14.83
N SER A 109 5.21 -4.33 -14.24
CA SER A 109 5.36 -2.92 -14.59
C SER A 109 5.82 -2.12 -13.38
N SER A 110 6.77 -1.22 -13.59
CA SER A 110 7.24 -0.30 -12.56
C SER A 110 7.39 1.10 -13.15
N GLY A 111 7.10 2.11 -12.35
CA GLY A 111 7.20 3.50 -12.79
C GLY A 111 6.65 4.46 -11.76
N TYR A 112 6.82 5.75 -12.03
CA TYR A 112 6.24 6.81 -11.23
C TYR A 112 4.88 7.20 -11.83
N PRO A 113 3.79 7.21 -11.04
CA PRO A 113 2.50 7.68 -11.54
C PRO A 113 2.58 9.16 -11.91
N GLN A 114 1.99 9.54 -13.04
CA GLN A 114 1.92 10.94 -13.49
C GLN A 114 0.89 11.78 -12.72
N SER A 115 -0.04 11.11 -12.06
CA SER A 115 -1.06 11.74 -11.22
C SER A 115 -1.12 11.04 -9.86
N ALA A 116 -1.61 11.77 -8.84
CA ALA A 116 -1.85 11.18 -7.53
C ALA A 116 -2.80 9.97 -7.64
N PRO A 117 -2.59 8.91 -6.84
CA PRO A 117 -3.51 7.79 -6.77
C PRO A 117 -4.93 8.26 -6.44
N GLN A 118 -5.94 7.57 -6.98
CA GLN A 118 -7.32 7.85 -6.60
C GLN A 118 -7.52 7.51 -5.11
N PRO A 119 -8.19 8.41 -4.34
CA PRO A 119 -8.49 8.12 -2.95
C PRO A 119 -9.44 6.94 -2.85
N GLY A 120 -9.30 6.16 -1.80
CA GLY A 120 -10.16 5.02 -1.53
C GLY A 120 -9.48 3.91 -0.78
N GLY A 121 -10.26 2.93 -0.38
CA GLY A 121 -9.82 1.74 0.33
C GLY A 121 -10.85 0.62 0.24
N ASN A 122 -10.42 -0.59 0.54
CA ASN A 122 -11.31 -1.77 0.56
C ASN A 122 -11.87 -2.04 1.96
N VAL A 123 -11.02 -2.33 2.92
CA VAL A 123 -11.35 -2.60 4.33
C VAL A 123 -11.13 -1.37 5.19
N LEU A 124 -10.04 -0.65 4.96
CA LEU A 124 -9.66 0.57 5.69
C LEU A 124 -10.10 1.82 4.93
N GLY A 125 -10.27 2.91 5.67
CA GLY A 125 -10.45 4.26 5.17
C GLY A 125 -9.58 5.23 5.96
N ILE A 126 -9.14 6.33 5.33
CA ILE A 126 -8.40 7.40 6.00
C ILE A 126 -8.79 8.76 5.43
N GLU A 127 -9.02 9.72 6.32
CA GLU A 127 -9.31 11.10 5.98
C GLU A 127 -8.38 12.04 6.76
N ARG A 128 -7.88 13.09 6.11
CA ARG A 128 -7.07 14.13 6.73
C ARG A 128 -7.82 15.45 6.72
N THR A 129 -7.94 16.05 7.90
CA THR A 129 -8.52 17.38 8.10
C THR A 129 -7.50 18.27 8.80
N ILE A 130 -7.39 19.50 8.36
CA ILE A 130 -6.46 20.50 8.90
C ILE A 130 -7.24 21.53 9.69
N PHE A 131 -6.70 21.94 10.82
CA PHE A 131 -7.24 22.99 11.68
C PHE A 131 -6.17 24.02 12.02
N ASP A 132 -6.58 25.23 12.30
CA ASP A 132 -5.72 26.21 12.97
C ASP A 132 -5.61 25.88 14.48
N THR A 133 -4.83 26.68 15.21
CA THR A 133 -4.66 26.52 16.65
C THR A 133 -5.91 26.83 17.46
N GLN A 134 -6.92 27.46 16.89
CA GLN A 134 -8.22 27.73 17.49
C GLN A 134 -9.25 26.61 17.22
N GLY A 135 -8.87 25.58 16.46
CA GLY A 135 -9.76 24.47 16.10
C GLY A 135 -10.70 24.77 14.94
N GLN A 136 -10.46 25.86 14.18
CA GLN A 136 -11.20 26.15 12.95
C GLN A 136 -10.58 25.37 11.79
N GLN A 137 -11.42 24.74 10.98
CA GLN A 137 -10.96 24.02 9.80
C GLN A 137 -10.27 24.96 8.81
N LYS A 138 -9.10 24.59 8.33
CA LYS A 138 -8.24 25.38 7.45
C LYS A 138 -7.79 24.58 6.23
N SER A 139 -7.58 25.27 5.12
CA SER A 139 -6.94 24.68 3.94
C SER A 139 -5.42 24.78 4.06
N LEU A 140 -4.72 23.75 3.62
CA LEU A 140 -3.25 23.78 3.45
C LEU A 140 -2.78 24.63 2.26
N SER A 141 -3.67 25.24 1.50
CA SER A 141 -3.30 25.96 0.26
C SER A 141 -2.36 27.16 0.50
N SER A 142 -2.45 27.81 1.67
CA SER A 142 -1.59 28.95 2.01
C SER A 142 -1.36 29.05 3.51
N LEU A 143 -0.09 29.07 3.90
CA LEU A 143 0.39 29.26 5.27
C LEU A 143 1.48 30.34 5.28
N ARG A 144 1.69 30.96 6.44
CA ARG A 144 2.84 31.85 6.66
C ARG A 144 3.94 31.08 7.37
N SER A 145 5.19 31.43 7.08
CA SER A 145 6.35 30.91 7.82
C SER A 145 6.19 31.16 9.33
N GLY A 146 6.41 30.12 10.14
CA GLY A 146 6.17 30.11 11.58
C GLY A 146 4.75 29.69 11.99
N GLU A 147 3.79 29.63 11.07
CA GLU A 147 2.41 29.27 11.38
C GLU A 147 2.27 27.80 11.76
N LEU A 148 1.52 27.53 12.84
CA LEU A 148 1.17 26.20 13.31
C LEU A 148 -0.17 25.74 12.75
N VAL A 149 -0.25 24.48 12.38
CA VAL A 149 -1.49 23.79 12.02
C VAL A 149 -1.63 22.50 12.80
N LEU A 150 -2.87 22.15 13.13
CA LEU A 150 -3.24 20.89 13.72
C LEU A 150 -3.76 19.96 12.62
N VAL A 151 -3.15 18.80 12.48
CA VAL A 151 -3.56 17.78 11.52
C VAL A 151 -4.32 16.68 12.26
N LYS A 152 -5.57 16.43 11.86
CA LYS A 152 -6.38 15.31 12.27
C LYS A 152 -6.37 14.25 11.18
N LEU A 153 -6.03 13.01 11.53
CA LEU A 153 -6.26 11.83 10.70
C LEU A 153 -7.38 11.01 11.33
N GLU A 154 -8.39 10.70 10.56
CA GLU A 154 -9.48 9.81 10.96
C GLU A 154 -9.37 8.51 10.19
N VAL A 155 -9.21 7.41 10.91
CA VAL A 155 -9.06 6.07 10.34
C VAL A 155 -10.29 5.25 10.65
N THR A 156 -10.86 4.63 9.63
CA THR A 156 -12.06 3.79 9.73
C THR A 156 -11.77 2.37 9.23
N ALA A 157 -12.54 1.39 9.73
CA ALA A 157 -12.44 0.02 9.27
C ALA A 157 -13.83 -0.64 9.14
N LYS A 158 -13.98 -1.49 8.10
CA LYS A 158 -15.19 -2.31 7.86
C LYS A 158 -15.13 -3.66 8.57
N ARG A 159 -14.07 -3.93 9.30
CA ARG A 159 -13.83 -5.07 10.19
C ARG A 159 -12.71 -4.73 11.17
N ASN A 160 -12.53 -5.52 12.20
CA ASN A 160 -11.44 -5.29 13.16
C ASN A 160 -10.08 -5.48 12.49
N VAL A 161 -9.22 -4.47 12.62
CA VAL A 161 -7.83 -4.46 12.14
C VAL A 161 -6.93 -4.08 13.32
N PRO A 162 -6.33 -5.06 14.01
CA PRO A 162 -5.57 -4.80 15.24
C PRO A 162 -4.19 -4.17 15.01
N ASP A 163 -3.76 -4.07 13.77
CA ASP A 163 -2.38 -3.81 13.36
C ASP A 163 -2.30 -2.85 12.17
N ALA A 164 -3.12 -1.81 12.18
CA ALA A 164 -3.10 -0.79 11.14
C ALA A 164 -1.91 0.16 11.32
N LEU A 165 -1.11 0.32 10.27
CA LEU A 165 -0.03 1.29 10.16
C LEU A 165 -0.52 2.51 9.39
N VAL A 166 -0.55 3.65 10.06
CA VAL A 166 -0.91 4.96 9.50
C VAL A 166 0.35 5.73 9.17
N VAL A 167 0.44 6.26 7.97
CA VAL A 167 1.57 7.08 7.51
C VAL A 167 1.04 8.34 6.85
N ASP A 168 1.48 9.49 7.33
CA ASP A 168 1.21 10.78 6.70
C ASP A 168 2.55 11.49 6.42
N LEU A 169 2.91 11.55 5.14
CA LEU A 169 4.12 12.24 4.68
C LEU A 169 3.87 13.75 4.68
N LEU A 170 4.81 14.51 5.23
CA LEU A 170 4.73 15.96 5.21
C LEU A 170 5.21 16.54 3.88
N PRO A 171 4.55 17.62 3.40
CA PRO A 171 5.16 18.45 2.37
C PRO A 171 6.44 19.12 2.91
N ALA A 172 7.46 19.28 2.08
CA ALA A 172 8.79 19.76 2.50
C ALA A 172 8.81 21.18 3.12
N GLY A 173 7.71 21.92 3.04
CA GLY A 173 7.56 23.22 3.71
C GLY A 173 7.06 23.14 5.15
N LEU A 174 6.72 21.94 5.65
CA LEU A 174 6.25 21.69 7.02
C LEU A 174 7.25 20.86 7.80
N GLU A 175 7.31 21.10 9.10
CA GLU A 175 8.02 20.27 10.08
C GLU A 175 7.07 19.85 11.19
N LEU A 176 7.26 18.63 11.70
CA LEU A 176 6.50 18.14 12.85
C LEU A 176 6.97 18.84 14.13
N GLU A 177 5.99 19.35 14.88
CA GLU A 177 6.25 19.78 16.25
C GLU A 177 6.24 18.57 17.18
N ASN A 178 7.34 18.45 17.94
CA ASN A 178 7.44 17.37 18.92
C ASN A 178 6.49 17.64 20.09
N GLN A 179 5.35 16.95 20.14
CA GLN A 179 4.34 17.09 21.18
C GLN A 179 4.80 16.68 22.57
N ASN A 180 5.90 15.94 22.66
CA ASN A 180 6.50 15.52 23.94
C ASN A 180 7.31 16.67 24.62
N LEU A 181 7.56 17.78 23.95
CA LEU A 181 8.18 18.95 24.55
C LEU A 181 7.11 19.73 25.33
N ALA A 182 7.39 20.01 26.61
CA ALA A 182 6.46 20.67 27.54
C ALA A 182 5.85 21.99 27.00
N ASN A 183 6.57 22.70 26.13
CA ASN A 183 6.10 23.97 25.54
C ASN A 183 5.06 23.77 24.45
N SER A 184 5.09 22.66 23.71
CA SER A 184 4.09 22.34 22.68
C SER A 184 2.75 21.96 23.29
N SER A 185 2.79 21.25 24.43
CA SER A 185 1.59 20.88 25.19
C SER A 185 0.93 22.09 25.86
N ALA A 186 1.73 23.05 26.34
CA ALA A 186 1.20 24.25 26.97
C ALA A 186 0.49 25.17 25.94
N SER A 187 1.03 25.31 24.73
CA SER A 187 0.38 26.10 23.68
C SER A 187 -0.93 25.49 23.19
N LEU A 188 -1.11 24.16 23.31
CA LEU A 188 -2.36 23.49 22.98
C LEU A 188 -3.41 23.58 24.11
N GLN A 189 -3.00 23.66 25.35
CA GLN A 189 -3.91 23.76 26.51
C GLN A 189 -4.62 25.12 26.57
N GLU A 190 -4.05 26.17 25.99
CA GLU A 190 -4.65 27.49 25.89
C GLU A 190 -5.66 27.63 24.73
N ASN A 191 -5.74 26.62 23.85
CA ASN A 191 -6.50 26.67 22.60
C ASN A 191 -7.82 25.89 22.71
N GLY A 192 -8.87 26.54 23.15
CA GLY A 192 -10.30 26.24 23.00
C GLY A 192 -10.78 24.76 23.12
N ASP A 193 -12.05 24.60 23.45
CA ASP A 193 -12.70 23.29 23.65
C ASP A 193 -12.60 22.34 22.43
N ALA A 194 -12.52 22.86 21.21
CA ALA A 194 -12.45 22.05 20.00
C ALA A 194 -11.13 21.25 19.89
N VAL A 195 -10.00 21.88 20.20
CA VAL A 195 -8.68 21.21 20.18
C VAL A 195 -8.58 20.19 21.30
N GLN A 196 -9.09 20.53 22.49
CA GLN A 196 -9.14 19.60 23.62
C GLN A 196 -9.99 18.35 23.31
N ASN A 197 -11.12 18.51 22.61
CA ASN A 197 -11.94 17.39 22.20
C ASN A 197 -11.20 16.44 21.23
N LEU A 198 -10.42 16.96 20.27
CA LEU A 198 -9.62 16.16 19.37
C LEU A 198 -8.52 15.38 20.10
N LEU A 199 -7.84 16.02 21.05
CA LEU A 199 -6.83 15.36 21.89
C LEU A 199 -7.46 14.28 22.78
N ASN A 200 -8.63 14.52 23.35
CA ASN A 200 -9.36 13.52 24.14
C ASN A 200 -9.79 12.32 23.29
N GLN A 201 -10.21 12.54 22.03
CA GLN A 201 -10.50 11.44 21.11
C GLN A 201 -9.25 10.60 20.80
N MET A 202 -8.10 11.25 20.61
CA MET A 202 -6.83 10.55 20.41
C MET A 202 -6.43 9.71 21.63
N GLN A 203 -6.66 10.22 22.85
CA GLN A 203 -6.37 9.48 24.10
C GLN A 203 -7.25 8.23 24.27
N GLN A 204 -8.42 8.18 23.66
CA GLN A 204 -9.32 7.03 23.69
C GLN A 204 -8.98 5.98 22.63
N ALA A 205 -8.10 6.31 21.68
CA ALA A 205 -7.66 5.41 20.62
C ALA A 205 -6.70 4.34 21.17
N ASP A 206 -6.81 3.11 20.67
CA ASP A 206 -5.87 2.03 20.96
C ASP A 206 -4.61 2.22 20.12
N ILE A 207 -3.72 3.07 20.60
CA ILE A 207 -2.47 3.43 19.95
C ILE A 207 -1.35 2.59 20.54
N GLN A 208 -0.75 1.74 19.72
CA GLN A 208 0.34 0.86 20.12
C GLN A 208 1.70 1.57 20.01
N HIS A 209 1.85 2.43 19.00
CA HIS A 209 3.08 3.17 18.77
C HIS A 209 2.82 4.46 17.98
N ILE A 210 3.57 5.51 18.30
CA ILE A 210 3.61 6.76 17.54
C ILE A 210 5.06 7.14 17.31
N GLU A 211 5.36 7.59 16.10
CA GLU A 211 6.69 8.08 15.73
C GLU A 211 6.58 9.38 14.93
N PHE A 212 7.35 10.37 15.36
CA PHE A 212 7.51 11.65 14.68
C PHE A 212 8.87 11.65 14.01
N ARG A 213 8.90 11.61 12.68
CA ARG A 213 10.12 11.68 11.86
C ARG A 213 10.18 13.03 11.15
N ASP A 214 11.35 13.40 10.66
CA ASP A 214 11.56 14.70 9.99
C ASP A 214 10.62 14.88 8.78
N ASP A 215 10.23 13.80 8.13
CA ASP A 215 9.46 13.78 6.88
C ASP A 215 8.04 13.21 7.01
N ARG A 216 7.66 12.64 8.17
CA ARG A 216 6.37 11.96 8.31
C ARG A 216 5.92 11.75 9.74
N PHE A 217 4.61 11.69 9.90
CA PHE A 217 3.95 11.13 11.08
C PHE A 217 3.63 9.65 10.83
N VAL A 218 3.89 8.79 11.82
CA VAL A 218 3.59 7.36 11.77
C VAL A 218 2.88 6.94 13.05
N ALA A 219 1.82 6.13 12.93
CA ALA A 219 1.17 5.52 14.08
C ALA A 219 0.77 4.06 13.79
N ALA A 220 1.00 3.18 14.74
CA ALA A 220 0.44 1.83 14.76
C ALA A 220 -0.76 1.80 15.70
N VAL A 221 -1.92 1.39 15.18
CA VAL A 221 -3.21 1.48 15.89
C VAL A 221 -4.06 0.24 15.67
N ALA A 222 -4.91 -0.09 16.64
CA ALA A 222 -6.00 -1.02 16.44
C ALA A 222 -7.26 -0.23 16.01
N VAL A 223 -7.88 -0.65 14.92
CA VAL A 223 -9.12 -0.03 14.40
C VAL A 223 -10.23 -1.06 14.44
N ASN A 224 -11.24 -0.83 15.28
CA ASN A 224 -12.40 -1.69 15.38
C ASN A 224 -13.47 -1.33 14.35
N GLU A 225 -14.23 -2.33 13.92
CA GLU A 225 -15.34 -2.13 13.00
C GLU A 225 -16.32 -1.08 13.53
N GLY A 226 -16.63 -0.08 12.71
CA GLY A 226 -17.56 1.00 13.05
C GLY A 226 -17.09 1.97 14.13
N GLN A 227 -15.86 1.87 14.62
CA GLN A 227 -15.26 2.77 15.62
C GLN A 227 -14.07 3.51 14.98
N PRO A 228 -14.25 4.77 14.54
CA PRO A 228 -13.16 5.56 13.98
C PRO A 228 -12.06 5.82 15.01
N VAL A 229 -10.81 5.74 14.58
CA VAL A 229 -9.64 6.14 15.38
C VAL A 229 -9.22 7.54 14.93
N THR A 230 -9.12 8.46 15.88
CA THR A 230 -8.63 9.83 15.66
C THR A 230 -7.16 9.91 16.09
N LEU A 231 -6.31 10.36 15.18
CA LEU A 231 -4.91 10.71 15.43
C LEU A 231 -4.72 12.19 15.16
N VAL A 232 -3.92 12.84 15.99
CA VAL A 232 -3.70 14.30 15.91
C VAL A 232 -2.21 14.58 16.06
N TYR A 233 -1.69 15.45 15.23
CA TYR A 233 -0.35 15.98 15.37
C TYR A 233 -0.26 17.46 14.96
N LEU A 234 0.78 18.13 15.43
CA LEU A 234 1.09 19.52 15.07
C LEU A 234 2.18 19.58 14.00
N ALA A 235 2.00 20.48 13.05
CA ALA A 235 3.03 20.81 12.07
C ALA A 235 3.20 22.33 11.97
N ARG A 236 4.44 22.76 11.77
CA ARG A 236 4.80 24.17 11.57
C ARG A 236 5.24 24.41 10.14
N ALA A 237 4.73 25.46 9.54
CA ALA A 237 5.24 25.97 8.27
C ALA A 237 6.61 26.65 8.51
N VAL A 238 7.65 26.16 7.82
CA VAL A 238 9.03 26.63 8.08
C VAL A 238 9.68 27.27 6.87
N THR A 239 9.58 26.65 5.72
CA THR A 239 10.32 27.10 4.53
C THR A 239 9.37 27.70 3.51
N PRO A 240 9.56 28.99 3.10
CA PRO A 240 8.75 29.58 2.04
C PRO A 240 8.94 28.84 0.70
N GLY A 241 7.83 28.63 -0.02
CA GLY A 241 7.83 27.90 -1.29
C GLY A 241 6.47 27.30 -1.61
N THR A 242 6.40 26.58 -2.74
CA THR A 242 5.21 25.81 -3.13
C THR A 242 5.57 24.33 -3.18
N TYR A 243 4.79 23.51 -2.49
CA TYR A 243 5.08 22.10 -2.23
C TYR A 243 3.90 21.21 -2.59
N GLN A 244 4.18 20.04 -3.12
CA GLN A 244 3.16 18.98 -3.24
C GLN A 244 2.83 18.43 -1.85
N VAL A 245 1.54 18.21 -1.61
CA VAL A 245 1.06 17.62 -0.36
C VAL A 245 0.76 16.15 -0.59
N PRO A 246 1.57 15.22 -0.02
CA PRO A 246 1.33 13.79 -0.15
C PRO A 246 -0.02 13.38 0.45
N GLN A 247 -0.60 12.30 -0.07
CA GLN A 247 -1.82 11.72 0.47
C GLN A 247 -1.53 10.89 1.72
N PRO A 248 -2.37 10.95 2.76
CA PRO A 248 -2.24 10.07 3.92
C PRO A 248 -2.59 8.63 3.53
N GLN A 249 -1.95 7.67 4.18
CA GLN A 249 -2.09 6.26 3.89
C GLN A 249 -2.29 5.45 5.17
N VAL A 250 -3.03 4.35 5.05
CA VAL A 250 -3.16 3.35 6.10
C VAL A 250 -3.17 1.95 5.48
N GLU A 251 -2.48 1.02 6.12
CA GLU A 251 -2.49 -0.39 5.73
C GLU A 251 -2.40 -1.31 6.95
N SER A 252 -2.92 -2.53 6.85
CA SER A 252 -2.67 -3.57 7.86
C SER A 252 -1.26 -4.13 7.67
N MET A 253 -0.49 -4.22 8.74
CA MET A 253 0.89 -4.76 8.72
C MET A 253 0.96 -6.22 8.29
N TYR A 254 -0.07 -7.02 8.62
CA TYR A 254 -0.09 -8.46 8.32
C TYR A 254 -1.06 -8.85 7.18
N ALA A 255 -1.88 -7.90 6.72
CA ALA A 255 -2.75 -8.06 5.56
C ALA A 255 -2.68 -6.80 4.67
N PRO A 256 -1.52 -6.52 4.00
CA PRO A 256 -1.27 -5.25 3.31
C PRO A 256 -2.20 -4.99 2.10
N GLN A 257 -2.97 -6.00 1.67
CA GLN A 257 -4.09 -5.81 0.77
C GLN A 257 -5.25 -5.00 1.40
N TRP A 258 -5.36 -4.93 2.73
CA TRP A 258 -6.27 -4.06 3.46
C TRP A 258 -5.61 -2.71 3.67
N ARG A 259 -5.92 -1.78 2.79
CA ARG A 259 -5.29 -0.47 2.76
C ARG A 259 -6.24 0.60 2.27
N ALA A 260 -5.89 1.85 2.57
CA ALA A 260 -6.54 3.02 2.00
C ALA A 260 -5.53 4.14 1.75
N THR A 261 -5.88 4.97 0.79
CA THR A 261 -5.23 6.25 0.49
C THR A 261 -6.27 7.34 0.62
N GLY A 262 -5.97 8.39 1.37
CA GLY A 262 -6.87 9.52 1.56
C GLY A 262 -6.92 10.45 0.34
N ALA A 263 -7.76 11.48 0.43
CA ALA A 263 -7.89 12.46 -0.63
C ALA A 263 -6.59 13.24 -0.86
N ALA A 264 -6.30 13.53 -2.12
CA ALA A 264 -5.24 14.46 -2.48
C ALA A 264 -5.63 15.88 -2.05
N SER A 265 -4.70 16.58 -1.43
CA SER A 265 -4.80 18.03 -1.21
C SER A 265 -4.16 18.76 -2.39
N GLY A 266 -4.61 20.00 -2.64
CA GLY A 266 -3.88 20.88 -3.56
C GLY A 266 -2.48 21.21 -3.04
N PRO A 267 -1.66 21.92 -3.82
CA PRO A 267 -0.33 22.33 -3.38
C PRO A 267 -0.41 23.25 -2.17
N LEU A 268 0.56 23.12 -1.26
CA LEU A 268 0.79 24.05 -0.16
C LEU A 268 1.70 25.19 -0.63
N THR A 269 1.31 26.42 -0.37
CA THR A 269 2.19 27.58 -0.51
C THR A 269 2.50 28.16 0.87
N VAL A 270 3.80 28.22 1.20
CA VAL A 270 4.30 28.90 2.40
C VAL A 270 4.84 30.26 1.99
N THR A 271 4.30 31.33 2.57
CA THR A 271 4.77 32.70 2.36
C THR A 271 5.69 33.12 3.51
N PRO A 272 6.61 34.07 3.28
CA PRO A 272 7.45 34.65 4.33
C PRO A 272 6.71 35.20 5.52
#